data_8c135bbf474756e564f87bb33cf42b0b
#
_entry.id   8c135bbf474756e564f87bb33cf42b0b
#
_cell.length_a   1.000
_cell.length_b   1.000
_cell.length_c   1.000
_cell.angle_alpha   90.00
_cell.angle_beta   90.00
_cell.angle_gamma   90.00
#
_symmetry.space_group_name_H-M   'P 1'
#
loop_
_entity.id
_entity.type
_entity.pdbx_description
1 polymer ?
#
loop_
_entity_poly.entity_id
_entity_poly.type
_entity_poly.pdbx_seq_one_letter_code
_entity_poly.pdbx_strand_id
1 'polypeptide(L)'
;MYGKFKEFLQGELASIREAGLYKSERVICSPQRAEIEVAGRKVLNFCANNYLGLSDNPRLVEAAKRAMDARGYGMSSVRFICGCQDIHKELESAVADYFGTEDTILYAACFDANGGVFEPLFTEQDAIISDSLNHASIIDGVRLCKAVRYRYANADMAELEDCLKRAQAQRFRIICTDGVFSMDGNAAPLDAICALAEKYDALVMVDEC
;
A
#
# COMPACT_ATOMS: atom_id res chain seq x y z
N MET A 1 -22.09 18.95 23.22
CA MET A 1 -22.34 18.00 22.14
C MET A 1 -21.40 16.78 22.13
N TYR A 2 -20.56 16.60 23.16
CA TYR A 2 -19.53 15.54 23.17
C TYR A 2 -19.68 14.59 24.40
N GLY A 3 -20.64 14.83 25.27
CA GLY A 3 -20.93 14.21 26.56
C GLY A 3 -20.69 12.70 26.67
N LYS A 4 -21.69 11.86 26.50
CA LYS A 4 -21.57 10.39 26.63
C LYS A 4 -20.49 9.76 25.76
N PHE A 5 -20.23 10.32 24.56
CA PHE A 5 -19.17 9.81 23.68
C PHE A 5 -17.78 10.10 24.26
N LYS A 6 -17.58 11.24 24.95
CA LYS A 6 -16.34 11.54 25.64
C LYS A 6 -16.06 10.54 26.76
N GLU A 7 -17.08 10.23 27.56
CA GLU A 7 -16.96 9.24 28.64
C GLU A 7 -16.61 7.86 28.09
N PHE A 8 -17.26 7.44 27.00
CA PHE A 8 -16.95 6.21 26.30
C PHE A 8 -15.49 6.18 25.82
N LEU A 9 -15.01 7.22 25.12
CA LEU A 9 -13.64 7.31 24.64
C LEU A 9 -12.61 7.32 25.78
N GLN A 10 -12.93 7.96 26.91
CA GLN A 10 -12.05 7.93 28.09
C GLN A 10 -11.94 6.52 28.67
N GLY A 11 -13.05 5.78 28.72
CA GLY A 11 -13.06 4.37 29.12
C GLY A 11 -12.21 3.49 28.19
N GLU A 12 -12.40 3.61 26.87
CA GLU A 12 -11.60 2.89 25.87
C GLU A 12 -10.10 3.19 25.99
N LEU A 13 -9.72 4.46 26.13
CA LEU A 13 -8.33 4.86 26.32
C LEU A 13 -7.71 4.31 27.63
N ALA A 14 -8.51 4.23 28.70
CA ALA A 14 -8.06 3.62 29.94
C ALA A 14 -7.81 2.11 29.75
N SER A 15 -8.75 1.41 29.14
CA SER A 15 -8.62 -0.03 28.83
C SER A 15 -7.40 -0.33 27.95
N ILE A 16 -7.14 0.50 26.92
CA ILE A 16 -5.95 0.39 26.06
C ILE A 16 -4.66 0.56 26.87
N ARG A 17 -4.65 1.49 27.84
CA ARG A 17 -3.48 1.68 28.73
C ARG A 17 -3.28 0.53 29.67
N GLU A 18 -4.34 0.02 30.31
CA GLU A 18 -4.29 -1.14 31.21
C GLU A 18 -3.80 -2.39 30.47
N ALA A 19 -4.23 -2.58 29.22
CA ALA A 19 -3.79 -3.69 28.38
C ALA A 19 -2.33 -3.53 27.87
N GLY A 20 -1.65 -2.42 28.16
CA GLY A 20 -0.29 -2.15 27.66
C GLY A 20 -0.22 -1.87 26.15
N LEU A 21 -1.36 -1.58 25.51
CA LEU A 21 -1.46 -1.37 24.07
C LEU A 21 -1.37 0.10 23.67
N TYR A 22 -1.27 1.03 24.64
CA TYR A 22 -1.16 2.45 24.33
C TYR A 22 0.20 2.77 23.71
N LYS A 23 0.17 3.27 22.48
CA LYS A 23 1.38 3.65 21.74
C LYS A 23 1.67 5.13 21.95
N SER A 24 2.81 5.43 22.59
CA SER A 24 3.30 6.79 22.72
C SER A 24 4.15 7.17 21.51
N GLU A 25 3.89 8.33 20.93
CA GLU A 25 4.70 8.87 19.85
C GLU A 25 6.09 9.31 20.34
N ARG A 26 7.11 9.02 19.54
CA ARG A 26 8.48 9.48 19.76
C ARG A 26 8.75 10.62 18.81
N VAL A 27 8.92 11.83 19.35
CA VAL A 27 9.18 13.02 18.54
C VAL A 27 10.63 13.00 18.03
N ILE A 28 10.79 12.94 16.71
CA ILE A 28 12.08 12.99 16.02
C ILE A 28 12.40 14.45 15.72
N CYS A 29 13.60 14.91 16.10
CA CYS A 29 14.06 16.29 15.95
C CYS A 29 15.20 16.43 14.93
N SER A 30 15.37 15.46 14.05
CA SER A 30 16.40 15.42 13.00
C SER A 30 15.80 14.97 11.66
N PRO A 31 16.53 15.10 10.53
CA PRO A 31 16.17 14.40 9.31
C PRO A 31 16.05 12.88 9.51
N GLN A 32 15.24 12.23 8.66
CA GLN A 32 15.08 10.77 8.66
C GLN A 32 16.32 10.10 8.05
N ARG A 33 17.10 9.44 8.91
CA ARG A 33 18.36 8.74 8.57
C ARG A 33 18.48 7.46 9.37
N ALA A 34 19.59 6.73 9.16
CA ALA A 34 19.93 5.58 10.01
C ALA A 34 20.16 6.01 11.47
N GLU A 35 20.76 7.17 11.72
CA GLU A 35 20.86 7.82 13.03
C GLU A 35 19.91 9.01 13.07
N ILE A 36 19.05 9.05 14.09
CA ILE A 36 18.08 10.14 14.33
C ILE A 36 18.20 10.67 15.75
N GLU A 37 17.66 11.86 16.00
CA GLU A 37 17.58 12.44 17.33
C GLU A 37 16.16 12.34 17.88
N VAL A 38 16.01 11.71 19.04
CA VAL A 38 14.76 11.56 19.78
C VAL A 38 14.96 11.97 21.24
N ALA A 39 14.19 12.93 21.71
CA ALA A 39 14.26 13.44 23.09
C ALA A 39 15.71 13.83 23.51
N GLY A 40 16.43 14.51 22.61
CA GLY A 40 17.80 14.96 22.85
C GLY A 40 18.86 13.85 22.85
N ARG A 41 18.54 12.67 22.38
CA ARG A 41 19.47 11.54 22.28
C ARG A 41 19.57 11.06 20.82
N LYS A 42 20.78 10.74 20.40
CA LYS A 42 21.02 10.04 19.14
C LYS A 42 20.71 8.57 19.29
N VAL A 43 19.90 8.02 18.37
CA VAL A 43 19.50 6.61 18.36
C VAL A 43 19.55 6.07 16.94
N LEU A 44 19.76 4.77 16.80
CA LEU A 44 19.64 4.09 15.50
C LEU A 44 18.17 3.81 15.20
N ASN A 45 17.77 4.11 13.97
CA ASN A 45 16.39 3.93 13.49
C ASN A 45 16.28 2.66 12.64
N PHE A 46 15.68 1.61 13.21
CA PHE A 46 15.45 0.32 12.54
C PHE A 46 13.99 0.11 12.10
N CYS A 47 13.12 1.14 12.25
CA CYS A 47 11.69 1.00 12.02
C CYS A 47 11.12 2.00 10.99
N ALA A 48 11.99 2.68 10.24
CA ALA A 48 11.55 3.58 9.18
C ALA A 48 11.35 2.85 7.85
N ASN A 49 10.36 3.30 7.07
CA ASN A 49 10.15 2.87 5.68
C ASN A 49 11.14 3.58 4.71
N ASN A 50 12.36 3.82 5.16
CA ASN A 50 13.43 4.47 4.40
C ASN A 50 14.45 3.42 3.91
N TYR A 51 13.97 2.35 3.32
CA TYR A 51 14.76 1.17 2.94
C TYR A 51 15.94 1.49 2.05
N LEU A 52 15.81 2.47 1.14
CA LEU A 52 16.85 2.90 0.23
C LEU A 52 17.65 4.12 0.72
N GLY A 53 17.34 4.65 1.91
CA GLY A 53 18.01 5.82 2.47
C GLY A 53 17.79 7.13 1.69
N LEU A 54 16.66 7.25 1.01
CA LEU A 54 16.39 8.35 0.09
C LEU A 54 15.65 9.54 0.72
N SER A 55 15.13 9.42 1.95
CA SER A 55 14.27 10.43 2.57
C SER A 55 14.88 11.83 2.67
N ASP A 56 16.22 11.92 2.84
CA ASP A 56 16.93 13.21 2.89
C ASP A 56 18.08 13.28 1.87
N ASN A 57 18.00 12.49 0.80
CA ASN A 57 19.02 12.51 -0.25
C ASN A 57 19.11 13.90 -0.90
N PRO A 58 20.29 14.55 -0.93
CA PRO A 58 20.42 15.90 -1.45
C PRO A 58 19.95 16.07 -2.88
N ARG A 59 20.14 15.07 -3.75
CA ARG A 59 19.69 15.12 -5.14
C ARG A 59 18.16 15.17 -5.23
N LEU A 60 17.45 14.44 -4.38
CA LEU A 60 15.99 14.44 -4.33
C LEU A 60 15.47 15.76 -3.76
N VAL A 61 16.09 16.24 -2.67
CA VAL A 61 15.73 17.52 -2.04
C VAL A 61 15.88 18.67 -3.07
N GLU A 62 16.99 18.72 -3.79
CA GLU A 62 17.21 19.77 -4.81
C GLU A 62 16.26 19.60 -6.03
N ALA A 63 15.92 18.39 -6.43
CA ALA A 63 14.92 18.17 -7.47
C ALA A 63 13.54 18.68 -7.05
N ALA A 64 13.12 18.41 -5.80
CA ALA A 64 11.86 18.91 -5.25
C ALA A 64 11.82 20.45 -5.21
N LYS A 65 12.91 21.10 -4.76
CA LYS A 65 13.02 22.57 -4.75
C LYS A 65 12.87 23.16 -6.16
N ARG A 66 13.60 22.62 -7.14
CA ARG A 66 13.49 23.08 -8.53
C ARG A 66 12.08 22.90 -9.10
N ALA A 67 11.42 21.80 -8.77
CA ALA A 67 10.04 21.59 -9.20
C ALA A 67 9.07 22.61 -8.58
N MET A 68 9.23 22.91 -7.29
CA MET A 68 8.44 23.95 -6.60
C MET A 68 8.70 25.35 -7.19
N ASP A 69 9.94 25.70 -7.49
CA ASP A 69 10.29 26.99 -8.12
C ASP A 69 9.64 27.13 -9.51
N ALA A 70 9.58 26.05 -10.28
CA ALA A 70 9.07 26.06 -11.64
C ALA A 70 7.54 25.97 -11.75
N ARG A 71 6.87 25.26 -10.82
CA ARG A 71 5.45 24.88 -10.91
C ARG A 71 4.60 25.24 -9.68
N GLY A 72 5.22 25.79 -8.64
CA GLY A 72 4.55 26.07 -7.37
C GLY A 72 4.42 24.82 -6.49
N TYR A 73 3.79 25.00 -5.34
CA TYR A 73 3.71 23.98 -4.29
C TYR A 73 2.59 22.95 -4.51
N GLY A 74 1.45 23.38 -5.01
CA GLY A 74 0.25 22.53 -5.05
C GLY A 74 -0.39 22.44 -6.43
N MET A 75 -1.03 21.28 -6.67
CA MET A 75 -1.74 21.02 -7.93
C MET A 75 -3.10 21.69 -8.02
N SER A 76 -3.71 22.03 -6.89
CA SER A 76 -4.97 22.80 -6.72
C SER A 76 -6.19 22.21 -7.41
N SER A 77 -6.12 21.01 -7.97
CA SER A 77 -7.24 20.33 -8.64
C SER A 77 -6.96 18.84 -8.82
N VAL A 78 -8.03 18.07 -9.02
CA VAL A 78 -7.92 16.67 -9.46
C VAL A 78 -7.41 16.61 -10.91
N ARG A 79 -6.71 15.52 -11.24
CA ARG A 79 -5.97 15.39 -12.50
C ARG A 79 -6.82 15.55 -13.75
N PHE A 80 -7.99 14.93 -13.80
CA PHE A 80 -8.83 14.94 -15.01
C PHE A 80 -9.58 16.28 -15.24
N ILE A 81 -9.62 17.18 -14.24
CA ILE A 81 -10.22 18.52 -14.43
C ILE A 81 -9.15 19.50 -14.91
N CYS A 82 -8.21 19.89 -14.03
CA CYS A 82 -7.12 20.82 -14.37
C CYS A 82 -5.87 20.65 -13.48
N GLY A 83 -5.69 19.46 -12.85
CA GLY A 83 -4.56 19.16 -11.96
C GLY A 83 -3.49 18.26 -12.58
N CYS A 84 -3.56 17.92 -13.87
CA CYS A 84 -2.55 17.13 -14.55
C CYS A 84 -1.48 18.04 -15.15
N GLN A 85 -0.25 17.87 -14.70
CA GLN A 85 0.93 18.57 -15.25
C GLN A 85 1.78 17.62 -16.09
N ASP A 86 2.68 18.18 -16.88
CA ASP A 86 3.65 17.47 -17.74
C ASP A 86 4.50 16.47 -16.93
N ILE A 87 5.00 16.87 -15.75
CA ILE A 87 5.80 16.01 -14.86
C ILE A 87 5.05 14.76 -14.38
N HIS A 88 3.72 14.77 -14.31
CA HIS A 88 2.97 13.55 -14.05
C HIS A 88 3.13 12.56 -15.21
N LYS A 89 3.02 13.06 -16.45
CA LYS A 89 3.15 12.23 -17.65
C LYS A 89 4.56 11.74 -17.87
N GLU A 90 5.57 12.58 -17.59
CA GLU A 90 6.98 12.19 -17.62
C GLU A 90 7.26 11.04 -16.63
N LEU A 91 6.72 11.13 -15.39
CA LEU A 91 6.90 10.09 -14.39
C LEU A 91 6.15 8.81 -14.78
N GLU A 92 4.90 8.90 -15.24
CA GLU A 92 4.12 7.75 -15.71
C GLU A 92 4.86 7.00 -16.82
N SER A 93 5.38 7.73 -17.83
CA SER A 93 6.16 7.14 -18.91
C SER A 93 7.45 6.48 -18.40
N ALA A 94 8.20 7.17 -17.52
CA ALA A 94 9.45 6.63 -16.98
C ALA A 94 9.24 5.35 -16.17
N VAL A 95 8.15 5.26 -15.40
CA VAL A 95 7.80 4.06 -14.62
C VAL A 95 7.34 2.93 -15.56
N ALA A 96 6.50 3.22 -16.55
CA ALA A 96 6.07 2.25 -17.56
C ALA A 96 7.26 1.66 -18.32
N ASP A 97 8.18 2.51 -18.78
CA ASP A 97 9.41 2.09 -19.47
C ASP A 97 10.31 1.22 -18.59
N TYR A 98 10.43 1.58 -17.30
CA TYR A 98 11.25 0.82 -16.34
C TYR A 98 10.72 -0.60 -16.11
N PHE A 99 9.41 -0.76 -15.96
CA PHE A 99 8.78 -2.06 -15.74
C PHE A 99 8.42 -2.81 -17.03
N GLY A 100 8.50 -2.15 -18.19
CA GLY A 100 8.10 -2.73 -19.46
C GLY A 100 6.57 -2.92 -19.58
N THR A 101 5.79 -2.05 -18.91
CA THR A 101 4.33 -2.04 -18.97
C THR A 101 3.82 -1.07 -20.04
N GLU A 102 2.58 -1.23 -20.46
CA GLU A 102 1.97 -0.35 -21.49
C GLU A 102 1.71 1.06 -20.97
N ASP A 103 1.36 1.20 -19.69
CA ASP A 103 1.05 2.49 -19.06
C ASP A 103 1.22 2.42 -17.53
N THR A 104 1.15 3.58 -16.89
CA THR A 104 1.21 3.76 -15.43
C THR A 104 0.19 4.80 -14.99
N ILE A 105 -0.45 4.58 -13.86
CA ILE A 105 -1.28 5.57 -13.17
C ILE A 105 -0.67 5.92 -11.81
N LEU A 106 -0.61 7.21 -11.49
CA LEU A 106 -0.05 7.71 -10.23
C LEU A 106 -1.14 7.97 -9.20
N TYR A 107 -0.85 7.55 -7.96
CA TYR A 107 -1.59 7.90 -6.75
C TYR A 107 -0.69 8.64 -5.77
N ALA A 108 -1.28 9.35 -4.81
CA ALA A 108 -0.53 10.09 -3.79
C ALA A 108 0.24 9.18 -2.83
N ALA A 109 -0.26 7.96 -2.61
CA ALA A 109 0.36 6.94 -1.78
C ALA A 109 -0.06 5.55 -2.26
N CYS A 110 0.73 4.52 -1.93
CA CYS A 110 0.38 3.13 -2.19
C CYS A 110 -0.93 2.72 -1.49
N PHE A 111 -1.19 3.24 -0.30
CA PHE A 111 -2.47 3.03 0.39
C PHE A 111 -3.67 3.45 -0.46
N ASP A 112 -3.56 4.62 -1.12
CA ASP A 112 -4.61 5.14 -2.00
C ASP A 112 -4.72 4.31 -3.28
N ALA A 113 -3.59 3.84 -3.83
CA ALA A 113 -3.57 2.96 -4.99
C ALA A 113 -4.28 1.63 -4.68
N ASN A 114 -3.95 0.98 -3.56
CA ASN A 114 -4.58 -0.26 -3.13
C ASN A 114 -6.08 -0.08 -2.84
N GLY A 115 -6.47 1.06 -2.26
CA GLY A 115 -7.88 1.42 -2.08
C GLY A 115 -8.62 1.68 -3.39
N GLY A 116 -7.93 2.17 -4.40
CA GLY A 116 -8.50 2.60 -5.68
C GLY A 116 -8.52 1.54 -6.79
N VAL A 117 -7.88 0.38 -6.61
CA VAL A 117 -7.78 -0.65 -7.67
C VAL A 117 -9.02 -1.51 -7.77
N PHE A 118 -9.59 -1.95 -6.64
CA PHE A 118 -10.56 -3.05 -6.66
C PHE A 118 -11.96 -2.61 -7.07
N GLU A 119 -12.51 -1.56 -6.44
CA GLU A 119 -13.89 -1.14 -6.68
C GLU A 119 -14.17 -0.71 -8.13
N PRO A 120 -13.26 0.02 -8.83
CA PRO A 120 -13.49 0.41 -10.22
C PRO A 120 -13.39 -0.75 -11.22
N LEU A 121 -12.60 -1.79 -10.93
CA LEU A 121 -12.29 -2.87 -11.87
C LEU A 121 -13.15 -4.12 -11.66
N PHE A 122 -13.61 -4.37 -10.42
CA PHE A 122 -14.28 -5.61 -10.06
C PHE A 122 -15.65 -5.38 -9.45
N THR A 123 -16.58 -6.29 -9.73
CA THR A 123 -17.97 -6.26 -9.28
C THR A 123 -18.32 -7.55 -8.52
N GLU A 124 -19.57 -7.70 -8.10
CA GLU A 124 -20.08 -8.94 -7.48
C GLU A 124 -19.97 -10.20 -8.36
N GLN A 125 -19.70 -10.02 -9.65
CA GLN A 125 -19.49 -11.13 -10.60
C GLN A 125 -18.05 -11.67 -10.58
N ASP A 126 -17.13 -10.96 -9.94
CA ASP A 126 -15.70 -11.23 -9.95
C ASP A 126 -15.21 -11.79 -8.63
N ALA A 127 -13.97 -12.27 -8.57
CA ALA A 127 -13.35 -12.80 -7.37
C ALA A 127 -12.02 -12.10 -7.07
N ILE A 128 -11.78 -11.80 -5.80
CA ILE A 128 -10.50 -11.36 -5.28
C ILE A 128 -9.98 -12.43 -4.32
N ILE A 129 -8.76 -12.93 -4.57
CA ILE A 129 -8.09 -13.97 -3.81
C ILE A 129 -6.87 -13.35 -3.16
N SER A 130 -6.93 -13.11 -1.86
CA SER A 130 -5.94 -12.32 -1.10
C SER A 130 -5.12 -13.20 -0.16
N ASP A 131 -3.80 -13.00 -0.15
CA ASP A 131 -2.94 -13.56 0.89
C ASP A 131 -3.36 -13.02 2.27
N SER A 132 -3.26 -13.85 3.28
CA SER A 132 -3.71 -13.54 4.64
C SER A 132 -2.85 -12.51 5.38
N LEU A 133 -1.60 -12.31 4.96
CA LEU A 133 -0.67 -11.34 5.53
C LEU A 133 -0.50 -10.08 4.69
N ASN A 134 -1.29 -9.91 3.63
CA ASN A 134 -1.26 -8.69 2.84
C ASN A 134 -1.40 -7.43 3.72
N HIS A 135 -0.77 -6.35 3.28
CA HIS A 135 -0.85 -5.05 3.93
C HIS A 135 -2.30 -4.59 4.15
N ALA A 136 -2.52 -3.84 5.23
CA ALA A 136 -3.85 -3.34 5.61
C ALA A 136 -4.56 -2.58 4.48
N SER A 137 -3.85 -1.85 3.64
CA SER A 137 -4.41 -1.11 2.51
C SER A 137 -5.06 -2.04 1.46
N ILE A 138 -4.45 -3.19 1.17
CA ILE A 138 -5.04 -4.21 0.30
C ILE A 138 -6.30 -4.78 0.94
N ILE A 139 -6.21 -5.13 2.24
CA ILE A 139 -7.36 -5.66 2.98
C ILE A 139 -8.54 -4.67 2.97
N ASP A 140 -8.27 -3.40 3.17
CA ASP A 140 -9.30 -2.35 3.19
C ASP A 140 -9.86 -2.10 1.79
N GLY A 141 -9.02 -2.05 0.75
CA GLY A 141 -9.46 -1.96 -0.64
C GLY A 141 -10.36 -3.12 -1.06
N VAL A 142 -9.98 -4.35 -0.68
CA VAL A 142 -10.80 -5.56 -0.91
C VAL A 142 -12.12 -5.48 -0.15
N ARG A 143 -12.15 -4.91 1.07
CA ARG A 143 -13.39 -4.73 1.85
C ARG A 143 -14.36 -3.75 1.22
N LEU A 144 -13.89 -2.73 0.54
CA LEU A 144 -14.72 -1.74 -0.14
C LEU A 144 -15.34 -2.30 -1.42
N CYS A 145 -14.67 -3.25 -2.07
CA CYS A 145 -15.15 -3.89 -3.29
C CYS A 145 -16.28 -4.90 -3.01
N LYS A 146 -17.21 -5.05 -3.96
CA LYS A 146 -18.33 -6.00 -3.90
C LYS A 146 -17.99 -7.39 -4.42
N ALA A 147 -16.80 -7.60 -4.99
CA ALA A 147 -16.36 -8.89 -5.50
C ALA A 147 -16.37 -9.98 -4.42
N VAL A 148 -16.53 -11.22 -4.86
CA VAL A 148 -16.44 -12.39 -3.96
C VAL A 148 -15.03 -12.50 -3.42
N ARG A 149 -14.90 -12.62 -2.11
CA ARG A 149 -13.61 -12.61 -1.42
C ARG A 149 -13.19 -14.00 -1.00
N TYR A 150 -11.99 -14.37 -1.40
CA TYR A 150 -11.30 -15.57 -0.96
C TYR A 150 -10.02 -15.16 -0.24
N ARG A 151 -9.62 -15.92 0.76
CA ARG A 151 -8.38 -15.68 1.51
C ARG A 151 -7.66 -17.01 1.65
N TYR A 152 -6.34 -17.00 1.45
CA TYR A 152 -5.47 -18.15 1.64
C TYR A 152 -4.38 -17.83 2.68
N ALA A 153 -3.86 -18.86 3.36
CA ALA A 153 -2.77 -18.70 4.31
C ALA A 153 -1.50 -18.21 3.62
N ASN A 154 -0.69 -17.41 4.34
CA ASN A 154 0.50 -16.78 3.76
C ASN A 154 1.38 -17.78 2.99
N ALA A 155 1.59 -17.47 1.73
CA ALA A 155 2.39 -18.26 0.80
C ALA A 155 1.98 -19.75 0.66
N ASP A 156 0.76 -20.14 1.04
CA ASP A 156 0.25 -21.49 0.86
C ASP A 156 -0.35 -21.66 -0.55
N MET A 157 0.42 -22.26 -1.42
CA MET A 157 0.02 -22.48 -2.82
C MET A 157 -1.08 -23.53 -2.98
N ALA A 158 -1.23 -24.45 -2.03
CA ALA A 158 -2.31 -25.44 -2.07
C ALA A 158 -3.65 -24.78 -1.74
N GLU A 159 -3.70 -23.93 -0.70
CA GLU A 159 -4.90 -23.14 -0.38
C GLU A 159 -5.20 -22.11 -1.49
N LEU A 160 -4.18 -21.48 -2.08
CA LEU A 160 -4.37 -20.58 -3.23
C LEU A 160 -5.03 -21.33 -4.39
N GLU A 161 -4.53 -22.52 -4.73
CA GLU A 161 -5.13 -23.33 -5.79
C GLU A 161 -6.57 -23.73 -5.47
N ASP A 162 -6.88 -24.09 -4.25
CA ASP A 162 -8.24 -24.41 -3.82
C ASP A 162 -9.18 -23.18 -3.91
N CYS A 163 -8.70 -21.99 -3.55
CA CYS A 163 -9.43 -20.74 -3.75
C CYS A 163 -9.71 -20.49 -5.24
N LEU A 164 -8.72 -20.68 -6.10
CA LEU A 164 -8.86 -20.53 -7.56
C LEU A 164 -9.88 -21.53 -8.14
N LYS A 165 -9.87 -22.79 -7.70
CA LYS A 165 -10.88 -23.80 -8.09
C LYS A 165 -12.29 -23.36 -7.70
N ARG A 166 -12.46 -22.86 -6.49
CA ARG A 166 -13.76 -22.38 -5.98
C ARG A 166 -14.24 -21.12 -6.69
N ALA A 167 -13.31 -20.30 -7.19
CA ALA A 167 -13.58 -19.04 -7.88
C ALA A 167 -13.88 -19.22 -9.39
N GLN A 168 -13.97 -20.44 -9.92
CA GLN A 168 -14.17 -20.66 -11.36
C GLN A 168 -15.53 -20.21 -11.89
N ALA A 169 -16.53 -20.05 -11.05
CA ALA A 169 -17.84 -19.54 -11.43
C ALA A 169 -17.86 -18.02 -11.63
N GLN A 170 -16.89 -17.28 -11.13
CA GLN A 170 -16.78 -15.83 -11.25
C GLN A 170 -16.23 -15.45 -12.64
N ARG A 171 -16.65 -14.27 -13.13
CA ARG A 171 -16.27 -13.75 -14.45
C ARG A 171 -14.75 -13.54 -14.55
N PHE A 172 -14.17 -12.78 -13.61
CA PHE A 172 -12.73 -12.55 -13.51
C PHE A 172 -12.23 -12.91 -12.12
N ARG A 173 -10.95 -13.24 -12.03
CA ARG A 173 -10.24 -13.56 -10.79
C ARG A 173 -8.98 -12.73 -10.71
N ILE A 174 -8.67 -12.18 -9.53
CA ILE A 174 -7.39 -11.53 -9.27
C ILE A 174 -6.79 -12.10 -7.98
N ILE A 175 -5.52 -12.48 -8.06
CA ILE A 175 -4.69 -12.86 -6.91
C ILE A 175 -3.98 -11.60 -6.44
N CYS A 176 -4.02 -11.31 -5.14
CA CYS A 176 -3.38 -10.15 -4.54
C CYS A 176 -2.38 -10.60 -3.48
N THR A 177 -1.15 -10.12 -3.59
CA THR A 177 -0.06 -10.42 -2.66
C THR A 177 0.87 -9.23 -2.49
N ASP A 178 1.44 -9.06 -1.28
CA ASP A 178 2.67 -8.28 -1.12
C ASP A 178 3.82 -9.02 -1.82
N GLY A 179 4.78 -8.32 -2.39
CA GLY A 179 6.01 -8.93 -2.92
C GLY A 179 6.94 -9.38 -1.79
N VAL A 180 7.08 -8.53 -0.77
CA VAL A 180 7.77 -8.83 0.49
C VAL A 180 6.86 -8.43 1.65
N PHE A 181 6.50 -9.37 2.50
CA PHE A 181 5.64 -9.11 3.67
C PHE A 181 6.41 -8.36 4.74
N SER A 182 6.12 -7.09 4.94
CA SER A 182 6.92 -6.15 5.73
C SER A 182 7.10 -6.53 7.21
N MET A 183 6.14 -7.24 7.81
CA MET A 183 6.20 -7.63 9.22
C MET A 183 7.07 -8.87 9.46
N ASP A 184 7.15 -9.77 8.50
CA ASP A 184 7.82 -11.08 8.63
C ASP A 184 9.08 -11.19 7.78
N GLY A 185 9.22 -10.34 6.75
CA GLY A 185 10.37 -10.33 5.83
C GLY A 185 10.35 -11.47 4.80
N ASN A 186 9.27 -12.23 4.71
CA ASN A 186 9.12 -13.29 3.72
C ASN A 186 8.81 -12.70 2.34
N ALA A 187 9.37 -13.29 1.28
CA ALA A 187 9.00 -12.97 -0.09
C ALA A 187 7.86 -13.89 -0.58
N ALA A 188 6.95 -13.33 -1.36
CA ALA A 188 5.92 -14.13 -2.02
C ALA A 188 6.54 -15.08 -3.05
N PRO A 189 6.06 -16.33 -3.17
CA PRO A 189 6.53 -17.27 -4.19
C PRO A 189 5.92 -16.94 -5.56
N LEU A 190 6.35 -15.81 -6.17
CA LEU A 190 5.73 -15.23 -7.37
C LEU A 190 5.72 -16.20 -8.55
N ASP A 191 6.76 -17.00 -8.75
CA ASP A 191 6.79 -18.01 -9.83
C ASP A 191 5.62 -19.00 -9.71
N ALA A 192 5.36 -19.49 -8.50
CA ALA A 192 4.26 -20.43 -8.25
C ALA A 192 2.90 -19.75 -8.35
N ILE A 193 2.78 -18.50 -7.87
CA ILE A 193 1.57 -17.68 -7.98
C ILE A 193 1.25 -17.44 -9.46
N CYS A 194 2.22 -17.02 -10.27
CA CYS A 194 2.04 -16.79 -11.71
C CYS A 194 1.67 -18.06 -12.47
N ALA A 195 2.30 -19.20 -12.13
CA ALA A 195 1.94 -20.49 -12.74
C ALA A 195 0.48 -20.90 -12.43
N LEU A 196 0.01 -20.66 -11.21
CA LEU A 196 -1.38 -20.88 -10.83
C LEU A 196 -2.32 -19.88 -11.52
N ALA A 197 -1.92 -18.61 -11.60
CA ALA A 197 -2.68 -17.59 -12.30
C ALA A 197 -2.88 -17.93 -13.77
N GLU A 198 -1.84 -18.35 -14.47
CA GLU A 198 -1.92 -18.81 -15.87
C GLU A 198 -2.84 -20.03 -16.00
N LYS A 199 -2.68 -21.03 -15.13
CA LYS A 199 -3.49 -22.26 -15.12
C LYS A 199 -4.99 -22.01 -14.97
N TYR A 200 -5.36 -20.99 -14.17
CA TYR A 200 -6.75 -20.70 -13.78
C TYR A 200 -7.30 -19.42 -14.41
N ASP A 201 -6.60 -18.82 -15.37
CA ASP A 201 -6.98 -17.57 -16.04
C ASP A 201 -7.28 -16.46 -15.02
N ALA A 202 -6.31 -16.15 -14.18
CA ALA A 202 -6.39 -15.12 -13.15
C ALA A 202 -5.37 -14.01 -13.37
N LEU A 203 -5.73 -12.79 -12.98
CA LEU A 203 -4.82 -11.66 -12.89
C LEU A 203 -3.96 -11.78 -11.62
N VAL A 204 -2.78 -11.16 -11.63
CA VAL A 204 -1.90 -11.06 -10.44
C VAL A 204 -1.64 -9.60 -10.14
N MET A 205 -1.86 -9.19 -8.90
CA MET A 205 -1.47 -7.90 -8.34
C MET A 205 -0.39 -8.16 -7.30
N VAL A 206 0.74 -7.47 -7.45
CA VAL A 206 1.86 -7.51 -6.50
C VAL A 206 2.06 -6.11 -5.94
N ASP A 207 2.06 -5.98 -4.62
CA ASP A 207 2.42 -4.75 -3.92
C ASP A 207 3.91 -4.80 -3.58
N GLU A 208 4.67 -3.87 -4.13
CA GLU A 208 6.12 -3.75 -3.93
C GLU A 208 6.49 -2.42 -3.22
N CYS A 209 5.56 -1.84 -2.46
CA CYS A 209 5.75 -0.59 -1.75
C CYS A 209 6.57 -0.73 -0.44
#